data_409a739778fa307feab033ad9958fb38
#
_entry.id   409a739778fa307feab033ad9958fb38
#
_cell.length_a   1.000
_cell.length_b   1.000
_cell.length_c   1.000
_cell.angle_alpha   90.00
_cell.angle_beta   90.00
_cell.angle_gamma   90.00
#
_symmetry.space_group_name_H-M   'P 1'
#
loop_
_entity.id
_entity.type
_entity.pdbx_description
1 polymer ?
#
loop_
_entity_poly.entity_id
_entity_poly.type
_entity_poly.pdbx_seq_one_letter_code
_entity_poly.pdbx_strand_id
1 'polypeptide(L)'
;MGKLEKIEKFSAKGKVDKLFPFVHDADRQVCLAAIQALGKFTGQMDVMGALSQILDDGDTELRRAAAAALSSAEGSYAESILMHRLEQEKDAGVQNAMRDALASIKSRTK
;
A
#
# COMPACT_ATOMS: atom_id res chain seq x y z
N MET A 1 -17.86 -4.07 -18.00
CA MET A 1 -17.34 -4.24 -16.65
C MET A 1 -16.54 -3.01 -16.24
N GLY A 2 -16.85 -2.44 -15.10
CA GLY A 2 -16.16 -1.26 -14.60
C GLY A 2 -14.77 -1.58 -14.07
N LYS A 3 -13.96 -0.53 -13.88
CA LYS A 3 -12.59 -0.71 -13.39
C LYS A 3 -12.54 -1.30 -11.99
N LEU A 4 -13.44 -0.89 -11.09
CA LEU A 4 -13.48 -1.43 -9.73
C LEU A 4 -13.79 -2.92 -9.73
N GLU A 5 -14.69 -3.35 -10.60
CA GLU A 5 -15.01 -4.77 -10.74
C GLU A 5 -13.83 -5.57 -11.27
N LYS A 6 -13.06 -5.00 -12.20
CA LYS A 6 -11.86 -5.64 -12.73
C LYS A 6 -10.81 -5.82 -11.64
N ILE A 7 -10.60 -4.78 -10.82
CA ILE A 7 -9.65 -4.84 -9.71
C ILE A 7 -10.04 -5.97 -8.75
N GLU A 8 -11.31 -6.04 -8.39
CA GLU A 8 -11.81 -7.08 -7.50
C GLU A 8 -11.58 -8.47 -8.08
N LYS A 9 -11.87 -8.64 -9.37
CA LYS A 9 -11.70 -9.90 -10.08
C LYS A 9 -10.22 -10.31 -10.13
N PHE A 10 -9.34 -9.38 -10.51
CA PHE A 10 -7.91 -9.67 -10.61
C PHE A 10 -7.33 -9.98 -9.24
N SER A 11 -7.76 -9.25 -8.21
CA SER A 11 -7.34 -9.51 -6.83
C SER A 11 -7.74 -10.92 -6.39
N ALA A 12 -9.00 -11.29 -6.64
CA ALA A 12 -9.51 -12.62 -6.26
C ALA A 12 -8.74 -13.74 -6.95
N LYS A 13 -8.27 -13.50 -8.18
CA LYS A 13 -7.53 -14.51 -8.95
C LYS A 13 -6.02 -14.45 -8.73
N GLY A 14 -5.54 -13.53 -7.91
CA GLY A 14 -4.12 -13.37 -7.66
C GLY A 14 -3.33 -12.83 -8.84
N LYS A 15 -4.00 -12.14 -9.76
CA LYS A 15 -3.35 -11.57 -10.95
C LYS A 15 -2.76 -10.21 -10.65
N VAL A 16 -1.70 -10.20 -9.87
CA VAL A 16 -1.08 -8.99 -9.36
C VAL A 16 -0.60 -8.06 -10.47
N ASP A 17 -0.04 -8.62 -11.54
CA ASP A 17 0.44 -7.83 -12.67
C ASP A 17 -0.67 -7.00 -13.31
N LYS A 18 -1.91 -7.45 -13.22
CA LYS A 18 -3.05 -6.72 -13.76
C LYS A 18 -3.53 -5.58 -12.87
N LEU A 19 -3.06 -5.56 -11.63
CA LEU A 19 -3.43 -4.51 -10.66
C LEU A 19 -2.58 -3.26 -10.79
N PHE A 20 -1.31 -3.39 -11.17
CA PHE A 20 -0.38 -2.27 -11.21
C PHE A 20 -0.85 -1.08 -12.07
N PRO A 21 -1.41 -1.29 -13.27
CA PRO A 21 -1.83 -0.15 -14.07
C PRO A 21 -2.87 0.74 -13.39
N PHE A 22 -3.70 0.15 -12.53
CA PHE A 22 -4.78 0.90 -11.87
C PHE A 22 -4.29 1.84 -10.77
N VAL A 23 -3.06 1.65 -10.25
CA VAL A 23 -2.55 2.55 -9.20
C VAL A 23 -2.25 3.95 -9.74
N HIS A 24 -2.18 4.09 -11.06
CA HIS A 24 -1.95 5.39 -11.71
C HIS A 24 -3.18 5.91 -12.43
N ASP A 25 -4.34 5.34 -12.18
CA ASP A 25 -5.57 5.75 -12.83
C ASP A 25 -5.93 7.19 -12.46
N ALA A 26 -6.55 7.92 -13.39
CA ALA A 26 -6.98 9.28 -13.16
C ALA A 26 -8.08 9.39 -12.11
N ASP A 27 -8.86 8.32 -11.95
CA ASP A 27 -9.92 8.26 -10.93
C ASP A 27 -9.32 7.82 -9.61
N ARG A 28 -9.40 8.71 -8.60
CA ARG A 28 -8.84 8.43 -7.27
C ARG A 28 -9.41 7.17 -6.64
N GLN A 29 -10.72 6.91 -6.83
CA GLN A 29 -11.35 5.72 -6.26
C GLN A 29 -10.73 4.44 -6.82
N VAL A 30 -10.38 4.46 -8.11
CA VAL A 30 -9.71 3.34 -8.77
C VAL A 30 -8.31 3.16 -8.20
N CYS A 31 -7.55 4.25 -8.05
CA CYS A 31 -6.22 4.20 -7.44
C CYS A 31 -6.26 3.59 -6.04
N LEU A 32 -7.17 4.07 -5.21
CA LEU A 32 -7.29 3.60 -3.83
C LEU A 32 -7.66 2.12 -3.77
N ALA A 33 -8.58 1.69 -4.65
CA ALA A 33 -8.97 0.29 -4.70
C ALA A 33 -7.81 -0.61 -5.11
N ALA A 34 -7.00 -0.15 -6.07
CA ALA A 34 -5.83 -0.91 -6.52
C ALA A 34 -4.78 -1.02 -5.42
N ILE A 35 -4.50 0.08 -4.72
CA ILE A 35 -3.55 0.10 -3.60
C ILE A 35 -4.00 -0.87 -2.52
N GLN A 36 -5.28 -0.82 -2.17
CA GLN A 36 -5.85 -1.71 -1.17
C GLN A 36 -5.73 -3.17 -1.59
N ALA A 37 -5.99 -3.46 -2.87
CA ALA A 37 -5.88 -4.81 -3.40
C ALA A 37 -4.43 -5.31 -3.32
N LEU A 38 -3.45 -4.47 -3.64
CA LEU A 38 -2.03 -4.82 -3.55
C LEU A 38 -1.63 -5.18 -2.13
N GLY A 39 -2.30 -4.63 -1.13
CA GLY A 39 -2.05 -4.94 0.28
C GLY A 39 -2.21 -6.41 0.63
N LYS A 40 -2.88 -7.18 -0.22
CA LYS A 40 -3.05 -8.62 -0.01
C LYS A 40 -1.86 -9.42 -0.54
N PHE A 41 -0.93 -8.77 -1.24
CA PHE A 41 0.17 -9.45 -1.93
C PHE A 41 1.53 -8.89 -1.54
N THR A 42 1.66 -8.43 -0.29
CA THR A 42 2.90 -7.78 0.19
C THR A 42 4.08 -8.73 0.29
N GLY A 43 3.85 -10.04 0.15
CA GLY A 43 4.94 -11.01 0.07
C GLY A 43 5.74 -10.92 -1.23
N GLN A 44 5.23 -10.20 -2.23
CA GLN A 44 5.90 -10.07 -3.53
C GLN A 44 6.71 -8.77 -3.56
N MET A 45 7.95 -8.85 -4.03
CA MET A 45 8.86 -7.70 -4.04
C MET A 45 8.40 -6.56 -4.94
N ASP A 46 7.78 -6.88 -6.07
CA ASP A 46 7.26 -5.85 -6.98
C ASP A 46 6.10 -5.07 -6.33
N VAL A 47 5.28 -5.74 -5.53
CA VAL A 47 4.21 -5.09 -4.78
C VAL A 47 4.80 -4.16 -3.72
N MET A 48 5.81 -4.65 -2.99
CA MET A 48 6.49 -3.84 -1.98
C MET A 48 7.12 -2.59 -2.60
N GLY A 49 7.73 -2.75 -3.78
CA GLY A 49 8.31 -1.63 -4.52
C GLY A 49 7.27 -0.60 -4.92
N ALA A 50 6.14 -1.05 -5.44
CA ALA A 50 5.06 -0.16 -5.85
C ALA A 50 4.49 0.62 -4.66
N LEU A 51 4.22 -0.07 -3.56
CA LEU A 51 3.68 0.57 -2.36
C LEU A 51 4.68 1.56 -1.75
N SER A 52 5.96 1.21 -1.77
CA SER A 52 7.02 2.09 -1.29
C SER A 52 7.06 3.39 -2.08
N GLN A 53 6.91 3.32 -3.41
CA GLN A 53 6.87 4.52 -4.26
C GLN A 53 5.68 5.40 -3.92
N ILE A 54 4.54 4.79 -3.64
CA ILE A 54 3.33 5.55 -3.33
C ILE A 54 3.47 6.29 -1.99
N LEU A 55 4.30 5.80 -1.08
CA LEU A 55 4.59 6.51 0.16
C LEU A 55 5.26 7.86 -0.08
N ASP A 56 5.82 8.08 -1.28
CA ASP A 56 6.44 9.35 -1.67
C ASP A 56 5.51 10.20 -2.56
N ASP A 57 4.30 9.72 -2.83
CA ASP A 57 3.36 10.45 -3.68
C ASP A 57 2.95 11.77 -3.04
N GLY A 58 2.68 12.78 -3.89
CA GLY A 58 2.24 14.08 -3.41
C GLY A 58 0.85 14.10 -2.79
N ASP A 59 0.03 13.09 -3.07
CA ASP A 59 -1.33 13.00 -2.59
C ASP A 59 -1.36 12.32 -1.21
N THR A 60 -1.82 13.06 -0.20
CA THR A 60 -1.88 12.59 1.18
C THR A 60 -2.73 11.32 1.33
N GLU A 61 -3.85 11.26 0.62
CA GLU A 61 -4.75 10.11 0.70
C GLU A 61 -4.12 8.86 0.15
N LEU A 62 -3.35 8.99 -0.95
CA LEU A 62 -2.63 7.86 -1.54
C LEU A 62 -1.52 7.38 -0.62
N ARG A 63 -0.78 8.32 0.00
CA ARG A 63 0.26 7.94 0.97
C ARG A 63 -0.33 7.16 2.14
N ARG A 64 -1.47 7.62 2.65
CA ARG A 64 -2.15 6.94 3.77
C ARG A 64 -2.59 5.53 3.36
N ALA A 65 -3.15 5.40 2.17
CA ALA A 65 -3.59 4.10 1.66
C ALA A 65 -2.41 3.12 1.51
N ALA A 66 -1.27 3.61 1.02
CA ALA A 66 -0.08 2.78 0.87
C ALA A 66 0.44 2.31 2.24
N ALA A 67 0.45 3.20 3.23
CA ALA A 67 0.85 2.83 4.58
C ALA A 67 -0.06 1.74 5.14
N ALA A 68 -1.37 1.91 4.98
CA ALA A 68 -2.35 0.91 5.43
C ALA A 68 -2.15 -0.43 4.71
N ALA A 69 -1.86 -0.40 3.41
CA ALA A 69 -1.62 -1.61 2.62
C ALA A 69 -0.39 -2.36 3.12
N LEU A 70 0.64 -1.63 3.56
CA LEU A 70 1.88 -2.23 4.07
C LEU A 70 1.70 -2.86 5.45
N SER A 71 0.59 -2.61 6.14
CA SER A 71 0.35 -3.16 7.47
C SER A 71 0.32 -4.69 7.49
N SER A 72 0.04 -5.32 6.36
CA SER A 72 0.00 -6.78 6.25
C SER A 72 1.37 -7.39 5.92
N ALA A 73 2.37 -6.55 5.67
CA ALA A 73 3.71 -7.03 5.32
C ALA A 73 4.42 -7.67 6.51
N GLU A 74 5.41 -8.49 6.21
CA GLU A 74 6.23 -9.14 7.23
C GLU A 74 7.70 -8.82 6.96
N GLY A 75 8.48 -8.85 8.01
CA GLY A 75 9.92 -8.70 7.90
C GLY A 75 10.44 -7.29 8.08
N SER A 76 11.73 -7.19 8.20
CA SER A 76 12.41 -5.93 8.52
C SER A 76 12.42 -4.92 7.38
N TYR A 77 12.25 -5.38 6.14
CA TYR A 77 12.28 -4.47 5.00
C TYR A 77 11.11 -3.49 5.05
N ALA A 78 9.88 -3.99 5.25
CA ALA A 78 8.70 -3.15 5.35
C ALA A 78 8.80 -2.21 6.56
N GLU A 79 9.29 -2.72 7.67
CA GLU A 79 9.50 -1.93 8.89
C GLU A 79 10.46 -0.78 8.62
N SER A 80 11.59 -1.06 7.97
CA SER A 80 12.60 -0.03 7.67
C SER A 80 12.04 1.06 6.75
N ILE A 81 11.29 0.69 5.72
CA ILE A 81 10.69 1.64 4.80
C ILE A 81 9.74 2.58 5.56
N LEU A 82 8.87 2.01 6.38
CA LEU A 82 7.88 2.80 7.11
C LEU A 82 8.55 3.72 8.14
N MET A 83 9.56 3.23 8.84
CA MET A 83 10.28 4.05 9.82
C MET A 83 10.96 5.23 9.13
N HIS A 84 11.60 5.00 8.00
CA HIS A 84 12.27 6.05 7.26
C HIS A 84 11.29 7.11 6.76
N ARG A 85 10.16 6.68 6.19
CA ARG A 85 9.15 7.61 5.69
C ARG A 85 8.44 8.36 6.81
N LEU A 86 8.25 7.72 7.96
CA LEU A 86 7.60 8.35 9.12
C LEU A 86 8.40 9.57 9.58
N GLU A 87 9.72 9.49 9.53
CA GLU A 87 10.59 10.62 9.93
C GLU A 87 10.37 11.84 9.04
N GLN A 88 9.95 11.63 7.79
CA GLN A 88 9.79 12.69 6.80
C GLN A 88 8.34 13.13 6.63
N GLU A 89 7.39 12.34 7.12
CA GLU A 89 5.97 12.61 6.93
C GLU A 89 5.49 13.73 7.83
N LYS A 90 4.79 14.70 7.26
CA LYS A 90 4.28 15.87 7.99
C LYS A 90 2.79 15.81 8.26
N ASP A 91 2.03 14.99 7.51
CA ASP A 91 0.60 14.88 7.71
C ASP A 91 0.29 13.92 8.86
N ALA A 92 -0.51 14.41 9.83
CA ALA A 92 -0.83 13.63 11.03
C ALA A 92 -1.58 12.33 10.71
N GLY A 93 -2.50 12.38 9.75
CA GLY A 93 -3.26 11.18 9.35
C GLY A 93 -2.37 10.11 8.74
N VAL A 94 -1.42 10.52 7.90
CA VAL A 94 -0.45 9.59 7.31
C VAL A 94 0.49 9.04 8.37
N GLN A 95 0.96 9.90 9.28
CA GLN A 95 1.80 9.46 10.40
C GLN A 95 1.11 8.38 11.22
N ASN A 96 -0.16 8.58 11.53
CA ASN A 96 -0.94 7.59 12.28
C ASN A 96 -1.05 6.27 11.53
N ALA A 97 -1.31 6.32 10.23
CA ALA A 97 -1.40 5.12 9.40
C ALA A 97 -0.06 4.37 9.38
N MET A 98 1.05 5.11 9.30
CA MET A 98 2.39 4.50 9.32
C MET A 98 2.68 3.85 10.69
N ARG A 99 2.31 4.51 11.78
CA ARG A 99 2.50 3.96 13.12
C ARG A 99 1.66 2.69 13.32
N ASP A 100 0.42 2.71 12.85
CA ASP A 100 -0.45 1.54 12.94
C ASP A 100 0.12 0.38 12.13
N ALA A 101 0.64 0.66 10.93
CA ALA A 101 1.26 -0.36 10.10
C ALA A 101 2.48 -0.95 10.79
N LEU A 102 3.33 -0.10 11.37
CA LEU A 102 4.51 -0.55 12.11
C LEU A 102 4.12 -1.44 13.28
N ALA A 103 3.10 -1.04 14.04
CA ALA A 103 2.62 -1.84 15.17
C ALA A 103 2.15 -3.22 14.70
N SER A 104 1.42 -3.27 13.58
CA SER A 104 0.94 -4.53 13.01
C SER A 104 2.10 -5.44 12.60
N ILE A 105 3.10 -4.87 11.92
CA ILE A 105 4.25 -5.63 11.46
C ILE A 105 5.05 -6.16 12.65
N LYS A 106 5.30 -5.33 13.65
CA LYS A 106 6.05 -5.73 14.85
C LYS A 106 5.36 -6.85 15.62
N SER A 107 4.02 -6.81 15.67
CA SER A 107 3.28 -7.84 16.39
C SER A 107 3.40 -9.22 15.74
N ARG A 108 3.71 -9.27 14.44
CA ARG A 108 3.85 -10.52 13.70
C ARG A 108 5.28 -11.03 13.59
N THR A 109 6.27 -10.19 13.87
CA THR A 109 7.69 -10.55 13.67
C THR A 109 8.38 -11.10 14.91
N LYS A 110 7.64 -11.45 15.93
CA LYS A 110 8.21 -12.02 17.15
C LYS A 110 8.68 -13.46 16.95
#